data_7725fbfdc2c93440bec61dc458d91f1c
#
_entry.id   7725fbfdc2c93440bec61dc458d91f1c
#
_cell.length_a   1.000
_cell.length_b   1.000
_cell.length_c   1.000
_cell.angle_alpha   90.00
_cell.angle_beta   90.00
_cell.angle_gamma   90.00
#
_symmetry.space_group_name_H-M   'P 1'
#
loop_
_entity.id
_entity.type
_entity.pdbx_description
1 polymer ?
#
loop_
_entity_poly.entity_id
_entity_poly.type
_entity_poly.pdbx_seq_one_letter_code
_entity_poly.pdbx_strand_id
1 'polypeptide(L)'
;VIDRIARSFIEPFSVGELANYSSSAIRRYPAGTQAKDLADAAIHEMVVRLGDPYATFDERRMRRKGKRISGIGIEATILDGRLKVIAPLEGSPAQKSGVEPGDIIVEIDREKIYGLTLKEAMDRIHGPIGTEVLLRIQRKGARKLGLPVPRARFRVREVRHAMFGDIAYIRVAFFGPDTEKLLRKALGAIKKEMGGAKPSGYIIDIRNNPGGLVGQAILLADAFLEQGMIVATTGRHAKGSRRYDAYRGDFVNGSPILILQNEASASAAEILAAALKDNRRATIMGTRSYGKGIVQTRFPFGAQGQIKFTTHKFMTAAGIQIHEVGVLPDIVVNGDPRPTYGAAATSIDRCPTAGKARDRMLGCAILFVNKGRSIDSFLQALPKLN
;
A
#
# COMPACT_ATOMS: atom_id res chain seq x y z
N VAL A 1 -27.82 -5.96 -6.50
CA VAL A 1 -26.63 -5.11 -6.65
C VAL A 1 -26.97 -3.68 -6.24
N ILE A 2 -27.94 -3.03 -6.88
CA ILE A 2 -28.36 -1.65 -6.61
C ILE A 2 -28.52 -1.39 -5.10
N ASP A 3 -29.34 -2.17 -4.44
CA ASP A 3 -29.65 -2.03 -3.01
C ASP A 3 -28.38 -2.19 -2.13
N ARG A 4 -27.46 -3.08 -2.52
CA ARG A 4 -26.18 -3.27 -1.80
C ARG A 4 -25.29 -2.05 -1.93
N ILE A 5 -25.15 -1.49 -3.13
CA ILE A 5 -24.37 -0.28 -3.36
C ILE A 5 -24.99 0.90 -2.59
N ALA A 6 -26.30 1.13 -2.77
CA ALA A 6 -27.02 2.23 -2.11
C ALA A 6 -26.90 2.22 -0.58
N ARG A 7 -26.82 1.03 0.04
CA ARG A 7 -26.69 0.89 1.51
C ARG A 7 -25.26 0.90 2.03
N SER A 8 -24.27 0.50 1.22
CA SER A 8 -22.96 0.14 1.74
C SER A 8 -21.80 0.94 1.14
N PHE A 9 -21.99 1.61 0.01
CA PHE A 9 -20.96 2.45 -0.56
C PHE A 9 -20.69 3.66 0.33
N ILE A 10 -19.43 4.09 0.43
CA ILE A 10 -19.01 5.15 1.35
C ILE A 10 -19.67 6.50 1.04
N GLU A 11 -19.81 6.83 -0.25
CA GLU A 11 -20.53 8.01 -0.70
C GLU A 11 -22.00 7.67 -0.96
N PRO A 12 -22.92 8.62 -0.75
CA PRO A 12 -24.35 8.36 -0.94
C PRO A 12 -24.73 8.27 -2.42
N PHE A 13 -25.42 7.19 -2.77
CA PHE A 13 -26.14 7.04 -4.04
C PHE A 13 -27.57 6.64 -3.77
N SER A 14 -28.51 7.23 -4.48
CA SER A 14 -29.91 6.83 -4.44
C SER A 14 -30.15 5.57 -5.27
N VAL A 15 -31.17 4.81 -4.92
CA VAL A 15 -31.62 3.65 -5.72
C VAL A 15 -31.99 4.08 -7.12
N GLY A 16 -32.60 5.28 -7.27
CA GLY A 16 -33.00 5.84 -8.55
C GLY A 16 -31.83 6.16 -9.48
N GLU A 17 -30.76 6.77 -8.97
CA GLU A 17 -29.54 7.04 -9.75
C GLU A 17 -28.91 5.75 -10.26
N LEU A 18 -28.75 4.76 -9.39
CA LEU A 18 -28.19 3.46 -9.77
C LEU A 18 -29.07 2.70 -10.78
N ALA A 19 -30.39 2.81 -10.65
CA ALA A 19 -31.34 2.24 -11.63
C ALA A 19 -31.26 2.94 -12.98
N ASN A 20 -31.05 4.26 -13.01
CA ASN A 20 -30.85 5.02 -14.24
C ASN A 20 -29.55 4.62 -14.95
N TYR A 21 -28.45 4.44 -14.21
CA TYR A 21 -27.19 3.96 -14.78
C TYR A 21 -27.35 2.57 -15.39
N SER A 22 -28.00 1.65 -14.68
CA SER A 22 -28.31 0.30 -15.16
C SER A 22 -29.14 0.33 -16.43
N SER A 23 -30.23 1.11 -16.45
CA SER A 23 -31.11 1.24 -17.60
C SER A 23 -30.41 1.85 -18.82
N SER A 24 -29.56 2.85 -18.61
CA SER A 24 -28.75 3.46 -19.65
C SER A 24 -27.80 2.47 -20.30
N ALA A 25 -27.17 1.61 -19.52
CA ALA A 25 -26.29 0.56 -20.03
C ALA A 25 -27.07 -0.46 -20.90
N ILE A 26 -28.19 -0.96 -20.39
CA ILE A 26 -29.03 -1.96 -21.06
C ILE A 26 -29.55 -1.45 -22.44
N ARG A 27 -29.97 -0.18 -22.51
CA ARG A 27 -30.48 0.42 -23.76
C ARG A 27 -29.47 0.47 -24.90
N ARG A 28 -28.19 0.28 -24.66
CA ARG A 28 -27.11 0.27 -25.67
C ARG A 28 -27.00 -1.08 -26.39
N TYR A 29 -27.67 -2.10 -25.90
CA TYR A 29 -27.58 -3.45 -26.43
C TYR A 29 -28.77 -3.74 -27.38
N PRO A 30 -28.55 -4.52 -28.45
CA PRO A 30 -29.62 -4.89 -29.40
C PRO A 30 -30.69 -5.77 -28.73
N ALA A 31 -31.89 -5.74 -29.30
CA ALA A 31 -32.97 -6.65 -28.90
C ALA A 31 -32.51 -8.11 -29.06
N GLY A 32 -32.86 -8.97 -28.11
CA GLY A 32 -32.44 -10.37 -28.07
C GLY A 32 -31.11 -10.67 -27.38
N THR A 33 -30.40 -9.65 -26.87
CA THR A 33 -29.21 -9.88 -26.05
C THR A 33 -29.57 -10.71 -24.83
N GLN A 34 -28.71 -11.65 -24.45
CA GLN A 34 -28.94 -12.54 -23.31
C GLN A 34 -29.06 -11.73 -22.01
N ALA A 35 -29.99 -12.14 -21.15
CA ALA A 35 -30.23 -11.46 -19.86
C ALA A 35 -28.98 -11.35 -18.98
N LYS A 36 -28.07 -12.34 -19.06
CA LYS A 36 -26.79 -12.33 -18.34
C LYS A 36 -25.91 -11.16 -18.82
N ASP A 37 -25.76 -10.97 -20.11
CA ASP A 37 -24.89 -9.93 -20.67
C ASP A 37 -25.44 -8.53 -20.36
N LEU A 38 -26.77 -8.39 -20.38
CA LEU A 38 -27.44 -7.15 -19.95
C LEU A 38 -27.22 -6.87 -18.47
N ALA A 39 -27.29 -7.89 -17.62
CA ALA A 39 -27.04 -7.74 -16.18
C ALA A 39 -25.57 -7.37 -15.89
N ASP A 40 -24.63 -8.01 -16.58
CA ASP A 40 -23.21 -7.72 -16.43
C ASP A 40 -22.88 -6.30 -16.89
N ALA A 41 -23.44 -5.85 -18.00
CA ALA A 41 -23.32 -4.47 -18.51
C ALA A 41 -23.90 -3.45 -17.54
N ALA A 42 -25.07 -3.72 -16.97
CA ALA A 42 -25.70 -2.86 -15.98
C ALA A 42 -24.87 -2.73 -14.70
N ILE A 43 -24.29 -3.83 -14.20
CA ILE A 43 -23.44 -3.84 -13.01
C ILE A 43 -22.13 -3.09 -13.31
N HIS A 44 -21.54 -3.33 -14.47
CA HIS A 44 -20.32 -2.65 -14.90
C HIS A 44 -20.50 -1.13 -14.95
N GLU A 45 -21.56 -0.65 -15.61
CA GLU A 45 -21.86 0.79 -15.68
C GLU A 45 -22.06 1.42 -14.28
N MET A 46 -22.80 0.74 -13.39
CA MET A 46 -22.95 1.21 -12.02
C MET A 46 -21.60 1.35 -11.32
N VAL A 47 -20.73 0.32 -11.41
CA VAL A 47 -19.41 0.33 -10.76
C VAL A 47 -18.53 1.45 -11.29
N VAL A 48 -18.53 1.69 -12.61
CA VAL A 48 -17.80 2.82 -13.22
C VAL A 48 -18.31 4.17 -12.72
N ARG A 49 -19.63 4.31 -12.64
CA ARG A 49 -20.28 5.57 -12.19
C ARG A 49 -20.14 5.87 -10.71
N LEU A 50 -19.69 4.91 -9.88
CA LEU A 50 -19.37 5.20 -8.49
C LEU A 50 -18.23 6.20 -8.34
N GLY A 51 -17.37 6.37 -9.35
CA GLY A 51 -16.18 7.21 -9.23
C GLY A 51 -15.12 6.66 -8.26
N ASP A 52 -15.31 5.44 -7.77
CA ASP A 52 -14.35 4.76 -6.89
C ASP A 52 -13.28 4.06 -7.74
N PRO A 53 -12.02 4.58 -7.75
CA PRO A 53 -10.95 4.03 -8.60
C PRO A 53 -10.53 2.60 -8.22
N TYR A 54 -11.05 2.10 -7.11
CA TYR A 54 -10.77 0.75 -6.59
C TYR A 54 -11.98 -0.19 -6.71
N ALA A 55 -13.13 0.31 -7.15
CA ALA A 55 -14.30 -0.52 -7.36
C ALA A 55 -14.09 -1.50 -8.52
N THR A 56 -14.56 -2.73 -8.36
CA THR A 56 -14.50 -3.75 -9.41
C THR A 56 -15.74 -4.61 -9.41
N PHE A 57 -16.12 -5.07 -10.61
CA PHE A 57 -17.04 -6.17 -10.79
C PHE A 57 -16.27 -7.36 -11.36
N ASP A 58 -16.21 -8.45 -10.58
CA ASP A 58 -15.58 -9.70 -10.98
C ASP A 58 -16.66 -10.70 -11.35
N GLU A 59 -16.91 -10.87 -12.64
CA GLU A 59 -17.76 -11.95 -13.14
C GLU A 59 -17.16 -13.29 -12.72
N ARG A 60 -18.00 -14.24 -12.25
CA ARG A 60 -17.59 -15.64 -12.14
C ARG A 60 -17.50 -16.24 -13.53
N ARG A 61 -16.47 -15.89 -14.27
CA ARG A 61 -16.02 -16.78 -15.34
C ARG A 61 -15.63 -18.09 -14.66
N MET A 62 -16.27 -19.20 -15.06
CA MET A 62 -15.82 -20.54 -14.66
C MET A 62 -14.31 -20.53 -14.79
N ARG A 63 -13.60 -20.73 -13.66
CA ARG A 63 -12.16 -20.93 -13.69
C ARG A 63 -11.91 -22.02 -14.71
N ARG A 64 -11.44 -21.67 -15.89
CA ARG A 64 -10.98 -22.67 -16.87
C ARG A 64 -9.95 -23.50 -16.14
N LYS A 65 -10.33 -24.72 -15.75
CA LYS A 65 -9.42 -25.72 -15.19
C LYS A 65 -8.25 -25.80 -16.17
N GLY A 66 -7.07 -25.39 -15.74
CA GLY A 66 -5.84 -25.74 -16.45
C GLY A 66 -4.78 -24.66 -16.67
N LYS A 67 -5.08 -23.37 -16.81
CA LYS A 67 -4.02 -22.37 -17.01
C LYS A 67 -3.75 -21.61 -15.71
N ARG A 68 -2.56 -21.82 -15.13
CA ARG A 68 -2.06 -21.04 -14.01
C ARG A 68 -1.74 -19.65 -14.53
N ILE A 69 -2.59 -18.69 -14.15
CA ILE A 69 -2.41 -17.27 -14.50
C ILE A 69 -1.49 -16.65 -13.45
N SER A 70 -0.50 -15.91 -13.90
CA SER A 70 0.42 -15.16 -13.07
C SER A 70 0.41 -13.69 -13.49
N GLY A 71 0.79 -12.84 -12.57
CA GLY A 71 0.99 -11.41 -12.82
C GLY A 71 2.47 -11.05 -12.81
N ILE A 72 2.72 -9.77 -12.90
CA ILE A 72 4.07 -9.19 -12.90
C ILE A 72 4.49 -8.67 -11.51
N GLY A 73 3.53 -8.59 -10.56
CA GLY A 73 3.78 -8.15 -9.19
C GLY A 73 3.84 -6.63 -9.04
N ILE A 74 2.74 -5.96 -9.37
CA ILE A 74 2.54 -4.53 -9.08
C ILE A 74 1.29 -4.34 -8.22
N GLU A 75 1.29 -3.33 -7.37
CA GLU A 75 0.09 -2.69 -6.84
C GLU A 75 -0.16 -1.41 -7.63
N ALA A 76 -1.37 -1.24 -8.12
CA ALA A 76 -1.73 -0.13 -8.99
C ALA A 76 -3.14 0.40 -8.69
N THR A 77 -3.44 1.58 -9.20
CA THR A 77 -4.75 2.23 -9.11
C THR A 77 -5.06 2.98 -10.40
N ILE A 78 -6.32 3.33 -10.61
CA ILE A 78 -6.70 4.28 -11.68
C ILE A 78 -6.68 5.69 -11.09
N LEU A 79 -5.96 6.59 -11.75
CA LEU A 79 -5.93 8.01 -11.45
C LEU A 79 -6.13 8.79 -12.75
N ASP A 80 -7.16 9.63 -12.82
CA ASP A 80 -7.52 10.40 -14.02
C ASP A 80 -7.62 9.53 -15.29
N GLY A 81 -8.25 8.36 -15.18
CA GLY A 81 -8.41 7.40 -16.28
C GLY A 81 -7.12 6.69 -16.71
N ARG A 82 -6.04 6.79 -15.94
CA ARG A 82 -4.72 6.21 -16.23
C ARG A 82 -4.33 5.21 -15.16
N LEU A 83 -3.63 4.14 -15.54
CA LEU A 83 -3.13 3.14 -14.60
C LEU A 83 -1.82 3.62 -13.97
N LYS A 84 -1.87 3.99 -12.69
CA LYS A 84 -0.72 4.42 -11.92
C LYS A 84 -0.20 3.30 -11.03
N VAL A 85 1.09 3.02 -11.10
CA VAL A 85 1.78 2.09 -10.20
C VAL A 85 1.97 2.74 -8.84
N ILE A 86 1.42 2.13 -7.79
CA ILE A 86 1.68 2.51 -6.40
C ILE A 86 3.08 2.03 -6.02
N ALA A 87 3.33 0.73 -6.16
CA ALA A 87 4.65 0.13 -6.03
C ALA A 87 4.73 -1.22 -6.75
N PRO A 88 5.89 -1.58 -7.34
CA PRO A 88 6.20 -2.96 -7.66
C PRO A 88 6.49 -3.73 -6.36
N LEU A 89 6.04 -4.98 -6.27
CA LEU A 89 6.33 -5.86 -5.13
C LEU A 89 7.82 -6.23 -5.13
N GLU A 90 8.43 -6.27 -3.96
CA GLU A 90 9.85 -6.57 -3.81
C GLU A 90 10.19 -7.97 -4.35
N GLY A 91 11.21 -8.04 -5.22
CA GLY A 91 11.65 -9.27 -5.90
C GLY A 91 10.74 -9.72 -7.06
N SER A 92 9.69 -8.96 -7.37
CA SER A 92 8.77 -9.26 -8.47
C SER A 92 9.42 -9.10 -9.85
N PRO A 93 8.84 -9.70 -10.89
CA PRO A 93 9.24 -9.45 -12.28
C PRO A 93 9.20 -7.97 -12.64
N ALA A 94 8.14 -7.24 -12.25
CA ALA A 94 8.02 -5.81 -12.51
C ALA A 94 9.17 -5.01 -11.92
N GLN A 95 9.54 -5.24 -10.64
CA GLN A 95 10.68 -4.57 -10.02
C GLN A 95 11.98 -4.87 -10.76
N LYS A 96 12.20 -6.13 -11.11
CA LYS A 96 13.42 -6.56 -11.83
C LYS A 96 13.52 -5.99 -13.25
N SER A 97 12.37 -5.74 -13.88
CA SER A 97 12.30 -5.09 -15.21
C SER A 97 12.38 -3.56 -15.13
N GLY A 98 12.54 -2.98 -13.94
CA GLY A 98 12.70 -1.54 -13.76
C GLY A 98 11.40 -0.74 -13.68
N VAL A 99 10.28 -1.36 -13.37
CA VAL A 99 9.05 -0.63 -12.99
C VAL A 99 9.27 0.04 -11.65
N GLU A 100 8.90 1.32 -11.54
CA GLU A 100 9.09 2.14 -10.34
C GLU A 100 7.76 2.66 -9.78
N PRO A 101 7.73 3.03 -8.49
CA PRO A 101 6.58 3.73 -7.92
C PRO A 101 6.30 5.04 -8.67
N GLY A 102 5.01 5.33 -8.89
CA GLY A 102 4.59 6.53 -9.61
C GLY A 102 4.55 6.41 -11.13
N ASP A 103 5.05 5.32 -11.72
CA ASP A 103 4.94 5.08 -13.17
C ASP A 103 3.48 5.09 -13.62
N ILE A 104 3.21 5.75 -14.74
CA ILE A 104 1.91 5.72 -15.42
C ILE A 104 2.01 4.76 -16.60
N ILE A 105 1.31 3.65 -16.54
CA ILE A 105 1.21 2.72 -17.66
C ILE A 105 0.20 3.31 -18.65
N VAL A 106 0.62 3.54 -19.88
CA VAL A 106 -0.20 4.17 -20.94
C VAL A 106 -0.63 3.19 -22.02
N GLU A 107 0.15 2.12 -22.23
CA GLU A 107 -0.17 1.02 -23.15
C GLU A 107 0.23 -0.32 -22.54
N ILE A 108 -0.54 -1.36 -22.84
CA ILE A 108 -0.24 -2.76 -22.54
C ILE A 108 -0.30 -3.52 -23.85
N ASP A 109 0.79 -4.22 -24.20
CA ASP A 109 0.93 -4.97 -25.48
C ASP A 109 0.59 -4.12 -26.70
N ARG A 110 1.03 -2.84 -26.72
CA ARG A 110 0.78 -1.80 -27.76
C ARG A 110 -0.66 -1.29 -27.84
N GLU A 111 -1.56 -1.75 -26.97
CA GLU A 111 -2.92 -1.24 -26.88
C GLU A 111 -3.02 -0.13 -25.83
N LYS A 112 -3.66 0.99 -26.20
CA LYS A 112 -3.94 2.09 -25.27
C LYS A 112 -4.92 1.62 -24.19
N ILE A 113 -4.67 2.06 -22.94
CA ILE A 113 -5.46 1.63 -21.77
C ILE A 113 -6.19 2.81 -21.07
N TYR A 114 -6.16 3.99 -21.67
CA TYR A 114 -6.88 5.13 -21.14
C TYR A 114 -8.39 4.85 -21.03
N GLY A 115 -8.97 5.15 -19.87
CA GLY A 115 -10.39 4.93 -19.60
C GLY A 115 -10.78 3.51 -19.21
N LEU A 116 -9.83 2.57 -19.17
CA LEU A 116 -10.10 1.24 -18.63
C LEU A 116 -10.29 1.28 -17.12
N THR A 117 -11.12 0.39 -16.60
CA THR A 117 -11.17 0.10 -15.17
C THR A 117 -9.88 -0.58 -14.71
N LEU A 118 -9.60 -0.51 -13.40
CA LEU A 118 -8.45 -1.20 -12.81
C LEU A 118 -8.46 -2.70 -13.14
N LYS A 119 -9.64 -3.32 -13.08
CA LYS A 119 -9.79 -4.75 -13.40
C LYS A 119 -9.40 -5.05 -14.84
N GLU A 120 -9.93 -4.32 -15.81
CA GLU A 120 -9.65 -4.54 -17.24
C GLU A 120 -8.16 -4.35 -17.54
N ALA A 121 -7.53 -3.33 -16.98
CA ALA A 121 -6.11 -3.11 -17.12
C ALA A 121 -5.29 -4.25 -16.49
N MET A 122 -5.66 -4.70 -15.29
CA MET A 122 -4.98 -5.81 -14.62
C MET A 122 -5.21 -7.14 -15.34
N ASP A 123 -6.39 -7.39 -15.92
CA ASP A 123 -6.66 -8.60 -16.70
C ASP A 123 -5.77 -8.68 -17.97
N ARG A 124 -5.43 -7.54 -18.59
CA ARG A 124 -4.46 -7.49 -19.70
C ARG A 124 -3.03 -7.73 -19.26
N ILE A 125 -2.67 -7.26 -18.05
CA ILE A 125 -1.35 -7.50 -17.46
C ILE A 125 -1.18 -8.98 -17.09
N HIS A 126 -2.24 -9.61 -16.60
CA HIS A 126 -2.21 -11.02 -16.23
C HIS A 126 -2.17 -11.92 -17.48
N GLY A 127 -1.55 -13.09 -17.34
CA GLY A 127 -1.48 -14.05 -18.42
C GLY A 127 -0.78 -15.35 -18.04
N PRO A 128 -0.53 -16.24 -19.03
CA PRO A 128 0.18 -17.49 -18.79
C PRO A 128 1.59 -17.26 -18.25
N ILE A 129 2.02 -18.11 -17.31
CA ILE A 129 3.39 -18.10 -16.81
C ILE A 129 4.37 -18.38 -17.95
N GLY A 130 5.49 -17.66 -17.99
CA GLY A 130 6.51 -17.78 -19.02
C GLY A 130 6.27 -16.91 -20.26
N THR A 131 5.14 -16.17 -20.31
CA THR A 131 4.93 -15.13 -21.33
C THR A 131 5.40 -13.78 -20.81
N GLU A 132 5.55 -12.81 -21.70
CA GLU A 132 5.85 -11.43 -21.36
C GLU A 132 4.66 -10.52 -21.64
N VAL A 133 4.61 -9.39 -20.93
CA VAL A 133 3.74 -8.25 -21.24
C VAL A 133 4.63 -7.04 -21.53
N LEU A 134 4.36 -6.35 -22.61
CA LEU A 134 5.05 -5.11 -22.96
C LEU A 134 4.28 -3.93 -22.34
N LEU A 135 4.89 -3.27 -21.36
CA LEU A 135 4.35 -2.06 -20.74
C LEU A 135 4.98 -0.83 -21.38
N ARG A 136 4.16 0.11 -21.87
CA ARG A 136 4.62 1.46 -22.19
C ARG A 136 4.32 2.37 -21.01
N ILE A 137 5.38 2.91 -20.43
CA ILE A 137 5.34 3.67 -19.19
C ILE A 137 5.71 5.12 -19.46
N GLN A 138 4.95 6.04 -18.84
CA GLN A 138 5.33 7.45 -18.71
C GLN A 138 5.83 7.68 -17.28
N ARG A 139 7.10 8.01 -17.15
CA ARG A 139 7.76 8.33 -15.88
C ARG A 139 8.04 9.83 -15.80
N LYS A 140 7.88 10.43 -14.61
CA LYS A 140 8.18 11.86 -14.41
C LYS A 140 9.64 12.16 -14.76
N GLY A 141 9.86 13.18 -15.58
CA GLY A 141 11.21 13.57 -16.01
C GLY A 141 11.89 12.68 -17.06
N ALA A 142 11.20 11.67 -17.59
CA ALA A 142 11.75 10.77 -18.60
C ALA A 142 10.88 10.69 -19.86
N ARG A 143 11.47 10.24 -20.99
CA ARG A 143 10.70 9.84 -22.17
C ARG A 143 9.89 8.57 -21.87
N LYS A 144 8.85 8.30 -22.68
CA LYS A 144 8.09 7.05 -22.58
C LYS A 144 9.03 5.84 -22.71
N LEU A 145 9.00 4.94 -21.74
CA LEU A 145 9.79 3.73 -21.68
C LEU A 145 8.97 2.53 -22.14
N GLY A 146 9.53 1.63 -22.91
CA GLY A 146 8.97 0.33 -23.21
C GLY A 146 9.65 -0.73 -22.35
N LEU A 147 8.93 -1.38 -21.45
CA LEU A 147 9.47 -2.40 -20.56
C LEU A 147 8.81 -3.75 -20.85
N PRO A 148 9.53 -4.74 -21.38
CA PRO A 148 9.09 -6.12 -21.40
C PRO A 148 9.17 -6.68 -19.97
N VAL A 149 8.04 -7.19 -19.47
CA VAL A 149 7.95 -7.72 -18.11
C VAL A 149 7.50 -9.18 -18.17
N PRO A 150 8.30 -10.13 -17.71
CA PRO A 150 7.92 -11.55 -17.72
C PRO A 150 6.82 -11.82 -16.70
N ARG A 151 5.83 -12.63 -17.11
CA ARG A 151 4.82 -13.18 -16.21
C ARG A 151 5.38 -14.44 -15.56
N ALA A 152 5.70 -14.34 -14.27
CA ALA A 152 6.33 -15.43 -13.55
C ALA A 152 5.69 -15.65 -12.17
N ARG A 153 5.97 -16.80 -11.58
CA ARG A 153 5.78 -16.99 -10.14
C ARG A 153 6.91 -16.32 -9.40
N PHE A 154 6.58 -15.57 -8.38
CA PHE A 154 7.56 -14.99 -7.47
C PHE A 154 7.03 -15.10 -6.04
N ARG A 155 7.92 -14.99 -5.09
CA ARG A 155 7.61 -14.98 -3.67
C ARG A 155 8.17 -13.71 -3.06
N VAL A 156 7.31 -12.91 -2.45
CA VAL A 156 7.74 -11.77 -1.65
C VAL A 156 8.25 -12.29 -0.30
N ARG A 157 9.43 -11.85 0.11
CA ARG A 157 9.90 -12.04 1.49
C ARG A 157 9.27 -10.95 2.34
N GLU A 158 8.18 -11.27 3.04
CA GLU A 158 7.39 -10.31 3.80
C GLU A 158 8.23 -9.55 4.83
N VAL A 159 9.02 -10.28 5.61
CA VAL A 159 9.88 -9.71 6.65
C VAL A 159 11.30 -10.27 6.53
N ARG A 160 12.30 -9.41 6.69
CA ARG A 160 13.71 -9.77 6.84
C ARG A 160 14.37 -8.83 7.84
N HIS A 161 15.49 -9.25 8.43
CA HIS A 161 16.25 -8.44 9.36
C HIS A 161 17.75 -8.41 9.01
N ALA A 162 18.45 -7.43 9.57
CA ALA A 162 19.89 -7.29 9.57
C ALA A 162 20.32 -6.50 10.80
N MET A 163 21.61 -6.57 11.16
CA MET A 163 22.19 -5.74 12.17
C MET A 163 23.13 -4.69 11.54
N PHE A 164 23.11 -3.48 12.10
CA PHE A 164 24.07 -2.40 11.81
C PHE A 164 24.72 -1.97 13.14
N GLY A 165 25.81 -2.63 13.49
CA GLY A 165 26.35 -2.55 14.86
C GLY A 165 25.35 -3.13 15.84
N ASP A 166 24.93 -2.35 16.80
CA ASP A 166 23.93 -2.68 17.83
C ASP A 166 22.50 -2.22 17.45
N ILE A 167 22.30 -1.70 16.24
CA ILE A 167 21.00 -1.27 15.72
C ILE A 167 20.34 -2.42 14.94
N ALA A 168 19.13 -2.80 15.33
CA ALA A 168 18.34 -3.80 14.63
C ALA A 168 17.58 -3.17 13.46
N TYR A 169 17.74 -3.72 12.27
CA TYR A 169 16.98 -3.34 11.06
C TYR A 169 15.97 -4.43 10.70
N ILE A 170 14.73 -4.03 10.51
CA ILE A 170 13.64 -4.93 10.10
C ILE A 170 12.97 -4.34 8.85
N ARG A 171 13.09 -5.03 7.74
CA ARG A 171 12.39 -4.71 6.51
C ARG A 171 11.04 -5.40 6.49
N VAL A 172 9.96 -4.65 6.36
CA VAL A 172 8.61 -5.16 6.08
C VAL A 172 8.28 -4.78 4.64
N ALA A 173 8.41 -5.73 3.71
CA ALA A 173 8.25 -5.47 2.29
C ALA A 173 6.78 -5.52 1.83
N PHE A 174 5.95 -6.29 2.53
CA PHE A 174 4.54 -6.50 2.23
C PHE A 174 3.84 -7.12 3.45
N PHE A 175 2.55 -6.87 3.62
CA PHE A 175 1.73 -7.49 4.67
C PHE A 175 1.01 -8.72 4.15
N GLY A 176 1.70 -9.85 4.14
CA GLY A 176 1.15 -11.16 3.77
C GLY A 176 0.60 -11.94 4.98
N PRO A 177 0.20 -13.20 4.79
CA PRO A 177 -0.43 -13.97 5.85
C PRO A 177 0.48 -14.36 7.02
N ASP A 178 1.80 -14.37 6.79
CA ASP A 178 2.79 -14.80 7.78
C ASP A 178 3.58 -13.66 8.41
N THR A 179 3.23 -12.40 8.14
CA THR A 179 4.06 -11.22 8.48
C THR A 179 4.34 -11.11 9.98
N GLU A 180 3.34 -11.27 10.84
CA GLU A 180 3.53 -11.23 12.30
C GLU A 180 4.42 -12.39 12.80
N LYS A 181 4.18 -13.60 12.32
CA LYS A 181 5.00 -14.78 12.63
C LYS A 181 6.46 -14.57 12.21
N LEU A 182 6.69 -13.99 11.04
CA LEU A 182 8.03 -13.68 10.53
C LEU A 182 8.70 -12.56 11.34
N LEU A 183 7.93 -11.55 11.83
CA LEU A 183 8.44 -10.56 12.76
C LEU A 183 8.94 -11.21 14.04
N ARG A 184 8.14 -12.06 14.68
CA ARG A 184 8.56 -12.80 15.91
C ARG A 184 9.85 -13.58 15.67
N LYS A 185 9.95 -14.26 14.53
CA LYS A 185 11.17 -14.98 14.14
C LYS A 185 12.37 -14.04 13.99
N ALA A 186 12.19 -12.89 13.35
CA ALA A 186 13.25 -11.89 13.18
C ALA A 186 13.71 -11.33 14.53
N LEU A 187 12.78 -10.99 15.43
CA LEU A 187 13.10 -10.51 16.78
C LEU A 187 13.86 -11.56 17.61
N GLY A 188 13.47 -12.82 17.49
CA GLY A 188 14.19 -13.94 18.13
C GLY A 188 15.61 -14.10 17.59
N ALA A 189 15.81 -13.95 16.28
CA ALA A 189 17.14 -14.00 15.67
C ALA A 189 18.01 -12.80 16.12
N ILE A 190 17.46 -11.58 16.12
CA ILE A 190 18.12 -10.37 16.60
C ILE A 190 18.58 -10.56 18.06
N LYS A 191 17.70 -11.05 18.94
CA LYS A 191 18.04 -11.31 20.34
C LYS A 191 19.21 -12.29 20.47
N LYS A 192 19.24 -13.33 19.63
CA LYS A 192 20.33 -14.32 19.59
C LYS A 192 21.64 -13.69 19.11
N GLU A 193 21.60 -12.90 18.02
CA GLU A 193 22.76 -12.20 17.45
C GLU A 193 23.36 -11.21 18.45
N MET A 194 22.52 -10.57 19.31
CA MET A 194 22.93 -9.66 20.37
C MET A 194 23.38 -10.38 21.65
N GLY A 195 23.47 -11.71 21.68
CA GLY A 195 23.81 -12.44 22.87
C GLY A 195 22.86 -12.23 24.06
N GLY A 196 21.60 -11.87 23.78
CA GLY A 196 20.58 -11.52 24.77
C GLY A 196 20.54 -10.05 25.18
N ALA A 197 21.52 -9.23 24.77
CA ALA A 197 21.48 -7.78 25.00
C ALA A 197 20.35 -7.12 24.17
N LYS A 198 19.96 -5.91 24.60
CA LYS A 198 18.96 -5.12 23.84
C LYS A 198 19.68 -4.31 22.76
N PRO A 199 19.13 -4.26 21.52
CA PRO A 199 19.57 -3.30 20.53
C PRO A 199 19.42 -1.85 21.05
N SER A 200 20.31 -0.94 20.62
CA SER A 200 20.20 0.49 20.92
C SER A 200 18.95 1.13 20.29
N GLY A 201 18.42 0.52 19.23
CA GLY A 201 17.17 0.90 18.59
C GLY A 201 16.80 -0.04 17.46
N TYR A 202 15.57 0.12 16.98
CA TYR A 202 15.01 -0.62 15.86
C TYR A 202 14.70 0.33 14.71
N ILE A 203 15.12 -0.02 13.51
CA ILE A 203 14.72 0.65 12.26
C ILE A 203 13.74 -0.29 11.53
N ILE A 204 12.48 0.12 11.42
CA ILE A 204 11.46 -0.60 10.67
C ILE A 204 11.31 0.06 9.31
N ASP A 205 11.74 -0.62 8.26
CA ASP A 205 11.70 -0.09 6.89
C ASP A 205 10.46 -0.59 6.14
N ILE A 206 9.55 0.34 5.86
CA ILE A 206 8.33 0.13 5.07
C ILE A 206 8.34 0.90 3.75
N ARG A 207 9.49 1.40 3.30
CA ARG A 207 9.61 2.07 2.00
C ARG A 207 9.20 1.12 0.87
N ASN A 208 8.46 1.62 -0.12
CA ASN A 208 7.93 0.81 -1.24
C ASN A 208 7.06 -0.39 -0.79
N ASN A 209 6.48 -0.34 0.40
CA ASN A 209 5.52 -1.34 0.87
C ASN A 209 4.10 -0.90 0.49
N PRO A 210 3.45 -1.52 -0.50
CA PRO A 210 2.12 -1.09 -0.97
C PRO A 210 0.99 -1.50 -0.01
N GLY A 211 1.30 -2.12 1.11
CA GLY A 211 0.34 -2.61 2.08
C GLY A 211 0.17 -4.13 2.05
N GLY A 212 -1.06 -4.57 2.06
CA GLY A 212 -1.46 -5.98 2.12
C GLY A 212 -2.60 -6.22 3.10
N LEU A 213 -2.51 -7.27 3.90
CA LEU A 213 -3.55 -7.66 4.85
C LEU A 213 -3.61 -6.70 6.05
N VAL A 214 -4.72 -5.99 6.22
CA VAL A 214 -4.95 -5.04 7.32
C VAL A 214 -4.80 -5.70 8.69
N GLY A 215 -5.31 -6.92 8.86
CA GLY A 215 -5.15 -7.68 10.11
C GLY A 215 -3.69 -7.90 10.49
N GLN A 216 -2.80 -8.09 9.52
CA GLN A 216 -1.37 -8.24 9.78
C GLN A 216 -0.70 -6.92 10.19
N ALA A 217 -1.15 -5.80 9.63
CA ALA A 217 -0.66 -4.49 10.07
C ALA A 217 -1.11 -4.17 11.50
N ILE A 218 -2.34 -4.53 11.86
CA ILE A 218 -2.85 -4.41 13.23
C ILE A 218 -2.01 -5.26 14.18
N LEU A 219 -1.76 -6.54 13.87
CA LEU A 219 -0.93 -7.42 14.68
C LEU A 219 0.52 -6.93 14.80
N LEU A 220 1.05 -6.33 13.71
CA LEU A 220 2.39 -5.76 13.76
C LEU A 220 2.46 -4.49 14.63
N ALA A 221 1.46 -3.63 14.56
CA ALA A 221 1.39 -2.45 15.42
C ALA A 221 1.23 -2.84 16.89
N ASP A 222 0.35 -3.81 17.16
CA ASP A 222 0.14 -4.38 18.49
C ASP A 222 1.43 -4.93 19.11
N ALA A 223 2.27 -5.59 18.30
CA ALA A 223 3.56 -6.14 18.73
C ALA A 223 4.56 -5.10 19.29
N PHE A 224 4.31 -3.82 19.05
CA PHE A 224 5.18 -2.71 19.52
C PHE A 224 4.47 -1.75 20.46
N LEU A 225 3.21 -2.00 20.81
CA LEU A 225 2.40 -1.13 21.68
C LEU A 225 2.00 -1.86 22.97
N GLU A 226 2.03 -1.17 24.09
CA GLU A 226 1.47 -1.65 25.35
C GLU A 226 -0.01 -1.33 25.51
N GLN A 227 -0.49 -0.29 24.81
CA GLN A 227 -1.86 0.21 24.87
C GLN A 227 -2.11 1.24 23.75
N GLY A 228 -3.35 1.65 23.61
CA GLY A 228 -3.76 2.73 22.72
C GLY A 228 -4.42 2.23 21.45
N MET A 229 -5.05 3.14 20.73
CA MET A 229 -5.74 2.82 19.48
C MET A 229 -4.73 2.60 18.35
N ILE A 230 -4.89 1.50 17.63
CA ILE A 230 -4.11 1.21 16.42
C ILE A 230 -4.75 1.90 15.21
N VAL A 231 -6.03 1.65 14.99
CA VAL A 231 -6.78 2.21 13.86
C VAL A 231 -8.28 2.09 14.12
N ALA A 232 -9.05 3.03 13.61
CA ALA A 232 -10.49 2.88 13.50
C ALA A 232 -10.91 2.87 12.02
N THR A 233 -12.08 2.29 11.74
CA THR A 233 -12.74 2.38 10.45
C THR A 233 -14.05 3.13 10.60
N THR A 234 -14.29 4.11 9.75
CA THR A 234 -15.55 4.86 9.71
C THR A 234 -16.24 4.62 8.37
N GLY A 235 -17.46 4.10 8.43
CA GLY A 235 -18.32 3.92 7.27
C GLY A 235 -19.37 5.00 7.19
N ARG A 236 -20.21 4.94 6.15
CA ARG A 236 -21.37 5.83 5.97
C ARG A 236 -22.36 5.76 7.15
N HIS A 237 -22.47 4.61 7.79
CA HIS A 237 -23.29 4.40 8.97
C HIS A 237 -22.44 4.00 10.16
N ALA A 238 -22.74 4.52 11.34
CA ALA A 238 -22.02 4.18 12.58
C ALA A 238 -22.02 2.67 12.87
N LYS A 239 -23.06 1.96 12.45
CA LYS A 239 -23.24 0.51 12.58
C LYS A 239 -22.33 -0.30 11.65
N GLY A 240 -21.08 -0.05 11.56
CA GLY A 240 -20.08 -0.77 10.74
C GLY A 240 -18.69 -0.27 11.07
N SER A 241 -18.64 0.83 11.79
CA SER A 241 -17.38 1.35 12.30
C SER A 241 -16.78 0.39 13.31
N ARG A 242 -15.46 0.19 13.20
CA ARG A 242 -14.70 -0.68 14.12
C ARG A 242 -13.51 0.08 14.63
N ARG A 243 -13.18 -0.15 15.89
CA ARG A 243 -11.97 0.32 16.53
C ARG A 243 -11.09 -0.88 16.88
N TYR A 244 -9.80 -0.74 16.67
CA TYR A 244 -8.80 -1.73 17.02
C TYR A 244 -7.81 -1.08 17.98
N ASP A 245 -7.71 -1.65 19.15
CA ASP A 245 -6.81 -1.20 20.21
C ASP A 245 -5.69 -2.21 20.42
N ALA A 246 -4.56 -1.74 20.92
CA ALA A 246 -3.43 -2.57 21.26
C ALA A 246 -3.67 -3.32 22.57
N TYR A 247 -3.15 -4.54 22.66
CA TYR A 247 -3.08 -5.35 23.84
C TYR A 247 -1.66 -5.27 24.42
N ARG A 248 -1.53 -5.46 25.73
CA ARG A 248 -0.22 -5.44 26.40
C ARG A 248 0.75 -6.44 25.80
N GLY A 249 1.98 -6.00 25.53
CA GLY A 249 3.04 -6.91 25.08
C GLY A 249 3.99 -6.34 24.03
N ASP A 250 4.58 -5.17 24.29
CA ASP A 250 5.66 -4.62 23.44
C ASP A 250 6.85 -5.59 23.37
N PHE A 251 7.03 -6.26 22.23
CA PHE A 251 8.05 -7.29 22.03
C PHE A 251 9.48 -6.78 22.10
N VAL A 252 9.67 -5.47 22.01
CA VAL A 252 10.99 -4.85 22.12
C VAL A 252 11.18 -4.08 23.42
N ASN A 253 10.23 -4.25 24.38
CA ASN A 253 10.31 -3.76 25.75
C ASN A 253 10.72 -2.27 25.83
N GLY A 254 10.02 -1.40 25.13
CA GLY A 254 10.24 0.04 25.12
C GLY A 254 11.49 0.49 24.34
N SER A 255 12.24 -0.42 23.71
CA SER A 255 13.39 -0.02 22.88
C SER A 255 12.93 0.93 21.78
N PRO A 256 13.74 1.94 21.44
CA PRO A 256 13.37 2.95 20.44
C PRO A 256 13.08 2.39 19.07
N ILE A 257 12.11 2.98 18.40
CA ILE A 257 11.74 2.61 17.03
C ILE A 257 11.80 3.84 16.11
N LEU A 258 12.45 3.68 14.96
CA LEU A 258 12.40 4.58 13.83
C LEU A 258 11.74 3.86 12.65
N ILE A 259 10.76 4.48 12.01
CA ILE A 259 10.16 3.97 10.79
C ILE A 259 10.72 4.72 9.57
N LEU A 260 11.19 3.98 8.57
CA LEU A 260 11.50 4.51 7.25
C LEU A 260 10.30 4.31 6.32
N GLN A 261 9.79 5.39 5.75
CA GLN A 261 8.71 5.36 4.77
C GLN A 261 9.01 6.25 3.56
N ASN A 262 8.25 6.04 2.48
CA ASN A 262 8.24 6.91 1.31
C ASN A 262 6.84 6.99 0.69
N GLU A 263 6.72 7.72 -0.44
CA GLU A 263 5.47 7.94 -1.18
C GLU A 263 4.84 6.65 -1.74
N ALA A 264 5.56 5.54 -1.73
CA ALA A 264 5.06 4.23 -2.13
C ALA A 264 4.70 3.33 -0.92
N SER A 265 4.84 3.84 0.31
CA SER A 265 4.30 3.21 1.51
C SER A 265 2.80 3.46 1.56
N ALA A 266 1.96 2.41 1.47
CA ALA A 266 0.52 2.56 1.27
C ALA A 266 -0.33 1.60 2.13
N SER A 267 -1.59 1.98 2.40
CA SER A 267 -2.61 1.10 2.98
C SER A 267 -2.19 0.52 4.34
N ALA A 268 -2.02 -0.81 4.46
CA ALA A 268 -1.59 -1.49 5.69
C ALA A 268 -0.26 -0.95 6.25
N ALA A 269 0.66 -0.48 5.39
CA ALA A 269 1.90 0.15 5.82
C ALA A 269 1.64 1.50 6.50
N GLU A 270 0.64 2.24 6.03
CA GLU A 270 0.23 3.51 6.62
C GLU A 270 -0.46 3.32 7.97
N ILE A 271 -1.21 2.23 8.14
CA ILE A 271 -1.82 1.86 9.43
C ILE A 271 -0.72 1.62 10.47
N LEU A 272 0.31 0.84 10.14
CA LEU A 272 1.44 0.59 11.03
C LEU A 272 2.15 1.90 11.42
N ALA A 273 2.50 2.71 10.42
CA ALA A 273 3.21 3.98 10.65
C ALA A 273 2.38 4.94 11.51
N ALA A 274 1.11 5.17 11.18
CA ALA A 274 0.22 6.05 11.92
C ALA A 274 0.02 5.57 13.35
N ALA A 275 -0.23 4.27 13.55
CA ALA A 275 -0.44 3.70 14.88
C ALA A 275 0.75 3.93 15.80
N LEU A 276 1.97 3.66 15.32
CA LEU A 276 3.17 3.83 16.14
C LEU A 276 3.53 5.30 16.34
N LYS A 277 3.26 6.17 15.37
CA LYS A 277 3.46 7.62 15.48
C LYS A 277 2.50 8.24 16.50
N ASP A 278 1.19 8.03 16.32
CA ASP A 278 0.16 8.68 17.13
C ASP A 278 0.21 8.24 18.60
N ASN A 279 0.63 7.00 18.85
CA ASN A 279 0.90 6.50 20.19
C ASN A 279 2.32 6.91 20.71
N ARG A 280 3.04 7.78 20.02
CA ARG A 280 4.39 8.26 20.38
C ARG A 280 5.39 7.12 20.56
N ARG A 281 5.19 6.01 19.90
CA ARG A 281 6.03 4.81 19.99
C ARG A 281 7.18 4.81 19.01
N ALA A 282 7.02 5.46 17.86
CA ALA A 282 8.06 5.55 16.83
C ALA A 282 8.18 6.96 16.27
N THR A 283 9.39 7.30 15.82
CA THR A 283 9.67 8.46 14.97
C THR A 283 9.60 8.04 13.51
N ILE A 284 8.96 8.83 12.67
CA ILE A 284 8.86 8.56 11.22
C ILE A 284 9.88 9.40 10.46
N MET A 285 10.69 8.76 9.61
CA MET A 285 11.67 9.44 8.75
C MET A 285 11.42 9.10 7.27
N GLY A 286 11.54 10.09 6.40
CA GLY A 286 11.43 9.93 4.94
C GLY A 286 10.53 10.95 4.30
N THR A 287 9.64 10.52 3.41
CA THR A 287 8.64 11.37 2.74
C THR A 287 7.23 11.01 3.20
N ARG A 288 6.24 11.85 2.84
CA ARG A 288 4.82 11.56 3.05
C ARG A 288 4.46 10.23 2.37
N SER A 289 3.68 9.39 3.03
CA SER A 289 3.18 8.14 2.46
C SER A 289 2.10 8.37 1.40
N TYR A 290 1.63 7.30 0.77
CA TYR A 290 0.75 7.36 -0.40
C TYR A 290 -0.63 7.98 -0.14
N GLY A 291 -1.26 7.65 0.99
CA GLY A 291 -2.62 8.10 1.29
C GLY A 291 -3.73 7.14 0.80
N LYS A 292 -3.53 5.81 0.87
CA LYS A 292 -4.57 4.81 0.58
C LYS A 292 -5.30 4.40 1.86
N GLY A 293 -6.10 5.30 2.39
CA GLY A 293 -6.80 5.14 3.67
C GLY A 293 -8.23 4.61 3.57
N ILE A 294 -8.49 3.60 2.72
CA ILE A 294 -9.84 3.06 2.47
C ILE A 294 -9.93 1.55 2.70
N VAL A 295 -11.13 1.12 3.12
CA VAL A 295 -11.50 -0.29 3.23
C VAL A 295 -12.44 -0.68 2.10
N GLN A 296 -12.05 -1.68 1.34
CA GLN A 296 -12.87 -2.25 0.29
C GLN A 296 -13.54 -3.52 0.77
N THR A 297 -14.85 -3.61 0.58
CA THR A 297 -15.62 -4.81 0.90
C THR A 297 -16.04 -5.53 -0.36
N ARG A 298 -15.95 -6.86 -0.33
CA ARG A 298 -16.41 -7.74 -1.42
C ARG A 298 -17.79 -8.27 -1.09
N PHE A 299 -18.68 -8.12 -2.05
CA PHE A 299 -20.07 -8.61 -1.95
C PHE A 299 -20.31 -9.65 -3.04
N PRO A 300 -20.39 -10.93 -2.69
CA PRO A 300 -20.69 -11.98 -3.64
C PRO A 300 -22.18 -11.97 -4.04
N PHE A 301 -22.47 -12.26 -5.31
CA PHE A 301 -23.80 -12.42 -5.88
C PHE A 301 -23.98 -13.79 -6.52
N GLY A 302 -23.75 -14.84 -5.76
CA GLY A 302 -23.95 -16.21 -6.20
C GLY A 302 -23.12 -16.57 -7.45
N ALA A 303 -23.77 -17.11 -8.48
CA ALA A 303 -23.14 -17.52 -9.75
C ALA A 303 -22.74 -16.34 -10.65
N GLN A 304 -23.27 -15.14 -10.43
CA GLN A 304 -23.03 -13.96 -11.26
C GLN A 304 -21.68 -13.30 -10.99
N GLY A 305 -21.06 -13.56 -9.83
CA GLY A 305 -19.78 -12.97 -9.48
C GLY A 305 -19.75 -12.22 -8.16
N GLN A 306 -18.92 -11.20 -8.07
CA GLN A 306 -18.79 -10.34 -6.89
C GLN A 306 -18.53 -8.89 -7.31
N ILE A 307 -19.05 -7.95 -6.55
CA ILE A 307 -18.61 -6.56 -6.61
C ILE A 307 -17.71 -6.26 -5.41
N LYS A 308 -16.75 -5.39 -5.63
CA LYS A 308 -15.88 -4.83 -4.61
C LYS A 308 -15.93 -3.32 -4.73
N PHE A 309 -16.14 -2.60 -3.63
CA PHE A 309 -16.11 -1.15 -3.59
C PHE A 309 -15.77 -0.63 -2.19
N THR A 310 -15.46 0.65 -2.09
CA THR A 310 -15.11 1.30 -0.83
C THR A 310 -16.31 1.44 0.09
N THR A 311 -16.19 0.94 1.32
CA THR A 311 -17.24 0.97 2.33
C THR A 311 -16.87 1.78 3.57
N HIS A 312 -15.57 1.89 3.89
CA HIS A 312 -15.08 2.62 5.07
C HIS A 312 -13.79 3.36 4.73
N LYS A 313 -13.47 4.36 5.55
CA LYS A 313 -12.17 5.06 5.57
C LYS A 313 -11.45 4.72 6.87
N PHE A 314 -10.12 4.66 6.80
CA PHE A 314 -9.28 4.51 7.99
C PHE A 314 -9.10 5.84 8.69
N MET A 315 -9.21 5.79 10.02
CA MET A 315 -8.94 6.91 10.92
C MET A 315 -7.84 6.51 11.90
N THR A 316 -6.84 7.35 12.07
CA THR A 316 -5.73 7.13 12.99
C THR A 316 -6.13 7.40 14.45
N ALA A 317 -5.25 7.09 15.40
CA ALA A 317 -5.48 7.39 16.82
C ALA A 317 -5.62 8.90 17.09
N ALA A 318 -4.98 9.75 16.28
CA ALA A 318 -5.14 11.20 16.33
C ALA A 318 -6.42 11.72 15.66
N GLY A 319 -7.28 10.83 15.14
CA GLY A 319 -8.53 11.22 14.46
C GLY A 319 -8.34 11.71 13.02
N ILE A 320 -7.18 11.46 12.41
CA ILE A 320 -6.86 11.88 11.05
C ILE A 320 -7.28 10.78 10.06
N GLN A 321 -7.99 11.15 9.00
CA GLN A 321 -8.27 10.24 7.89
C GLN A 321 -7.00 10.09 7.02
N ILE A 322 -6.55 8.85 6.81
CA ILE A 322 -5.35 8.56 6.01
C ILE A 322 -5.59 8.81 4.52
N HIS A 323 -6.84 8.64 4.04
CA HIS A 323 -7.17 8.71 2.62
C HIS A 323 -6.84 10.08 2.04
N GLU A 324 -6.07 10.09 0.94
CA GLU A 324 -5.54 11.28 0.22
C GLU A 324 -4.57 12.17 1.04
N VAL A 325 -4.49 11.94 2.35
CA VAL A 325 -3.61 12.69 3.25
C VAL A 325 -2.26 12.00 3.43
N GLY A 326 -2.27 10.69 3.61
CA GLY A 326 -1.07 9.92 3.98
C GLY A 326 -0.60 10.17 5.42
N VAL A 327 0.49 9.51 5.78
CA VAL A 327 1.18 9.70 7.05
C VAL A 327 2.36 10.64 6.83
N LEU A 328 2.40 11.73 7.58
CA LEU A 328 3.48 12.70 7.50
C LEU A 328 4.67 12.25 8.35
N PRO A 329 5.91 12.36 7.85
CA PRO A 329 7.09 12.04 8.64
C PRO A 329 7.36 13.13 9.70
N ASP A 330 8.08 12.75 10.76
CA ASP A 330 8.63 13.68 11.77
C ASP A 330 9.96 14.28 11.29
N ILE A 331 10.71 13.51 10.48
CA ILE A 331 11.95 13.94 9.84
C ILE A 331 11.80 13.75 8.34
N VAL A 332 11.67 14.87 7.61
CA VAL A 332 11.58 14.86 6.15
C VAL A 332 12.96 14.69 5.53
N VAL A 333 13.10 13.69 4.66
CA VAL A 333 14.31 13.47 3.87
C VAL A 333 13.93 13.48 2.40
N ASN A 334 14.39 14.46 1.64
CA ASN A 334 14.08 14.68 0.21
C ASN A 334 12.58 14.82 -0.11
N GLY A 335 11.78 15.31 0.83
CA GLY A 335 10.36 15.55 0.59
C GLY A 335 10.07 16.93 0.02
N ASP A 336 8.83 17.11 -0.44
CA ASP A 336 8.24 18.41 -0.71
C ASP A 336 8.39 19.29 0.55
N PRO A 337 9.06 20.46 0.47
CA PRO A 337 9.26 21.34 1.62
C PRO A 337 7.97 22.04 2.08
N ARG A 338 6.80 21.71 1.51
CA ARG A 338 5.55 22.22 2.07
C ARG A 338 5.47 21.83 3.54
N PRO A 339 5.31 22.83 4.43
CA PRO A 339 5.56 22.63 5.84
C PRO A 339 4.61 21.59 6.43
N THR A 340 5.16 20.43 6.74
CA THR A 340 4.60 19.61 7.80
C THR A 340 4.88 20.39 9.08
N TYR A 341 3.87 20.94 9.70
CA TYR A 341 4.02 21.71 10.94
C TYR A 341 4.97 21.00 11.91
N GLY A 342 6.13 21.59 12.16
CA GLY A 342 7.11 21.10 13.12
C GLY A 342 8.02 19.95 12.67
N ALA A 343 7.96 19.48 11.43
CA ALA A 343 8.88 18.43 10.96
C ALA A 343 10.28 18.99 10.67
N ALA A 344 11.32 18.33 11.17
CA ALA A 344 12.69 18.59 10.75
C ALA A 344 12.90 18.15 9.31
N ALA A 345 13.72 18.86 8.54
CA ALA A 345 13.99 18.53 7.15
C ALA A 345 15.49 18.48 6.86
N THR A 346 15.89 17.54 5.99
CA THR A 346 17.25 17.44 5.47
C THR A 346 17.26 16.94 4.03
N SER A 347 18.34 17.26 3.28
CA SER A 347 18.61 16.63 1.99
C SER A 347 19.20 15.23 2.21
N ILE A 348 18.85 14.29 1.32
CA ILE A 348 19.43 12.95 1.32
C ILE A 348 20.94 12.98 1.06
N ASP A 349 21.45 14.01 0.36
CA ASP A 349 22.86 14.17 0.06
C ASP A 349 23.71 14.40 1.31
N ARG A 350 23.11 14.90 2.36
CA ARG A 350 23.74 15.02 3.68
C ARG A 350 23.76 13.72 4.49
N CYS A 351 23.02 12.72 4.06
CA CYS A 351 22.97 11.43 4.74
C CYS A 351 24.20 10.58 4.41
N PRO A 352 24.86 9.95 5.40
CA PRO A 352 25.89 8.97 5.14
C PRO A 352 25.28 7.76 4.40
N THR A 353 26.11 7.00 3.69
CA THR A 353 25.65 5.76 3.05
C THR A 353 25.70 4.59 4.03
N ALA A 354 24.75 3.68 3.95
CA ALA A 354 24.70 2.47 4.77
C ALA A 354 24.44 1.21 3.94
N GLY A 355 24.95 0.09 4.43
CA GLY A 355 24.77 -1.23 3.83
C GLY A 355 25.44 -1.40 2.47
N LYS A 356 25.30 -2.60 1.91
CA LYS A 356 25.89 -2.96 0.59
C LYS A 356 25.32 -2.12 -0.56
N ALA A 357 24.06 -1.70 -0.45
CA ALA A 357 23.38 -0.86 -1.43
C ALA A 357 23.74 0.63 -1.34
N ARG A 358 24.59 1.04 -0.40
CA ARG A 358 24.95 2.44 -0.12
C ARG A 358 23.72 3.34 0.08
N ASP A 359 22.74 2.83 0.81
CA ASP A 359 21.45 3.51 1.08
C ASP A 359 21.65 4.71 2.02
N ARG A 360 21.46 5.90 1.48
CA ARG A 360 21.64 7.16 2.23
C ARG A 360 20.54 7.38 3.26
N MET A 361 19.28 7.05 2.93
CA MET A 361 18.17 7.22 3.90
C MET A 361 18.35 6.29 5.11
N LEU A 362 18.78 5.05 4.87
CA LEU A 362 19.16 4.13 5.95
C LEU A 362 20.35 4.67 6.75
N GLY A 363 21.31 5.31 6.08
CA GLY A 363 22.44 5.96 6.75
C GLY A 363 22.00 7.09 7.70
N CYS A 364 21.05 7.91 7.28
CA CYS A 364 20.43 8.92 8.13
C CYS A 364 19.70 8.28 9.33
N ALA A 365 18.98 7.20 9.11
CA ALA A 365 18.29 6.48 10.17
C ALA A 365 19.25 5.94 11.24
N ILE A 366 20.37 5.34 10.81
CA ILE A 366 21.42 4.84 11.71
C ILE A 366 22.06 6.01 12.47
N LEU A 367 22.37 7.12 11.78
CA LEU A 367 22.92 8.31 12.42
C LEU A 367 21.98 8.87 13.48
N PHE A 368 20.66 8.95 13.19
CA PHE A 368 19.67 9.43 14.15
C PHE A 368 19.61 8.56 15.41
N VAL A 369 19.59 7.24 15.25
CA VAL A 369 19.58 6.31 16.39
C VAL A 369 20.86 6.48 17.22
N ASN A 370 22.05 6.55 16.58
CA ASN A 370 23.35 6.70 17.25
C ASN A 370 23.51 8.05 17.96
N LYS A 371 22.79 9.10 17.56
CA LYS A 371 22.85 10.44 18.17
C LYS A 371 21.78 10.65 19.25
N GLY A 372 21.34 9.57 19.90
CA GLY A 372 20.41 9.62 21.01
C GLY A 372 18.98 10.00 20.63
N ARG A 373 18.65 9.98 19.33
CA ARG A 373 17.29 10.23 18.79
C ARG A 373 16.78 11.64 19.06
N SER A 374 17.67 12.58 19.30
CA SER A 374 17.37 14.00 19.30
C SER A 374 17.45 14.53 17.87
N ILE A 375 16.42 15.21 17.43
CA ILE A 375 16.39 15.86 16.11
C ILE A 375 17.54 16.86 16.00
N ASP A 376 17.78 17.67 17.03
CA ASP A 376 18.83 18.67 17.02
C ASP A 376 20.22 18.03 16.93
N SER A 377 20.49 17.01 17.76
CA SER A 377 21.75 16.26 17.71
C SER A 377 21.98 15.58 16.38
N PHE A 378 20.90 15.05 15.75
CA PHE A 378 20.95 14.47 14.43
C PHE A 378 21.29 15.52 13.36
N LEU A 379 20.59 16.67 13.34
CA LEU A 379 20.80 17.71 12.35
C LEU A 379 22.21 18.32 12.44
N GLN A 380 22.76 18.47 13.66
CA GLN A 380 24.14 18.91 13.88
C GLN A 380 25.17 17.89 13.42
N ALA A 381 24.87 16.59 13.53
CA ALA A 381 25.76 15.51 13.14
C ALA A 381 25.78 15.23 11.63
N LEU A 382 24.86 15.80 10.87
CA LEU A 382 24.81 15.62 9.41
C LEU A 382 26.04 16.28 8.76
N PRO A 383 26.70 15.59 7.80
CA PRO A 383 27.78 16.17 7.00
C PRO A 383 27.37 17.50 6.36
N LYS A 384 28.28 18.47 6.32
CA LYS A 384 28.05 19.70 5.53
C LYS A 384 28.08 19.36 4.05
N LEU A 385 27.24 19.98 3.27
CA LEU A 385 27.34 19.92 1.81
C LEU A 385 28.58 20.74 1.40
N ASN A 386 29.50 20.13 0.71
CA ASN A 386 30.63 20.82 0.07
C ASN A 386 30.15 21.65 -1.11
#